data_a69d9ad2c8dd8a30b9d6b6330d89b0a8
#
_entry.id   a69d9ad2c8dd8a30b9d6b6330d89b0a8
#
_cell.length_a   1.000
_cell.length_b   1.000
_cell.length_c   1.000
_cell.angle_alpha   90.00
_cell.angle_beta   90.00
_cell.angle_gamma   90.00
#
_symmetry.space_group_name_H-M   'P 1'
#
loop_
_entity.id
_entity.type
_entity.pdbx_description
1 polymer ?
#
loop_
_entity_poly.entity_id
_entity_poly.type
_entity_poly.pdbx_seq_one_letter_code
_entity_poly.pdbx_strand_id
1 'polypeptide(L)'
;MYKIEMTSKGFKLNDKDRKIMTLLSGNPGISQDEIAREVGLSQPSVAMRLKKLKESGAIMNVSGVNPLKIGLFIAKVDFTTENTTKILNTFKDCPYFMNGFIVSGRNNMTLFFVGEDISTLEAIVDYHLRALDEVQNVDFNIVIGVANDLVMPLKMDFDRLDRPPCGINFNCKDCLIHGDRCMGCPVTGHYKGSLW
;
A
#
# COMPACT_ATOMS: atom_id res chain seq x y z
N MET A 1 -11.73 -9.23 -4.58
CA MET A 1 -10.73 -10.32 -4.49
C MET A 1 -9.38 -9.72 -4.84
N TYR A 2 -8.46 -9.64 -3.88
CA TYR A 2 -7.10 -9.14 -4.14
C TYR A 2 -6.43 -10.06 -5.13
N LYS A 3 -6.02 -9.54 -6.28
CA LYS A 3 -5.23 -10.29 -7.23
C LYS A 3 -3.77 -10.19 -6.79
N ILE A 4 -3.25 -11.24 -6.17
CA ILE A 4 -1.82 -11.32 -5.91
C ILE A 4 -1.13 -11.46 -7.26
N GLU A 5 -0.44 -10.40 -7.69
CA GLU A 5 0.40 -10.46 -8.87
C GLU A 5 1.72 -11.13 -8.50
N MET A 6 1.81 -12.41 -8.81
CA MET A 6 3.08 -13.13 -8.75
C MET A 6 3.97 -12.63 -9.88
N THR A 7 5.29 -12.59 -9.64
CA THR A 7 6.26 -12.27 -10.68
C THR A 7 6.04 -13.16 -11.90
N SER A 8 5.40 -12.62 -12.93
CA SER A 8 5.09 -13.29 -14.19
C SER A 8 6.10 -12.89 -15.28
N LYS A 9 6.06 -13.55 -16.44
CA LYS A 9 6.77 -13.09 -17.61
C LYS A 9 6.30 -11.67 -17.94
N GLY A 10 7.11 -10.67 -17.57
CA GLY A 10 6.79 -9.27 -17.72
C GLY A 10 6.56 -8.88 -19.18
N PHE A 11 5.89 -7.77 -19.39
CA PHE A 11 5.74 -7.13 -20.69
C PHE A 11 7.12 -6.83 -21.28
N LYS A 12 7.37 -7.29 -22.54
CA LYS A 12 8.65 -7.05 -23.22
C LYS A 12 8.73 -5.60 -23.69
N LEU A 13 9.60 -4.83 -23.05
CA LEU A 13 9.90 -3.44 -23.41
C LEU A 13 10.96 -3.41 -24.53
N ASN A 14 10.73 -2.58 -25.56
CA ASN A 14 11.76 -2.19 -26.51
C ASN A 14 12.39 -0.83 -26.13
N ASP A 15 13.40 -0.37 -26.85
CA ASP A 15 14.13 0.86 -26.51
C ASP A 15 13.26 2.11 -26.57
N LYS A 16 12.31 2.18 -27.51
CA LYS A 16 11.35 3.28 -27.59
C LYS A 16 10.43 3.30 -26.36
N ASP A 17 9.97 2.13 -25.92
CA ASP A 17 9.12 2.01 -24.72
C ASP A 17 9.89 2.47 -23.47
N ARG A 18 11.17 2.07 -23.32
CA ARG A 18 12.04 2.51 -22.22
C ARG A 18 12.23 4.02 -22.22
N LYS A 19 12.49 4.63 -23.39
CA LYS A 19 12.65 6.07 -23.51
C LYS A 19 11.36 6.82 -23.16
N ILE A 20 10.19 6.33 -23.61
CA ILE A 20 8.88 6.88 -23.26
C ILE A 20 8.67 6.83 -21.74
N MET A 21 8.95 5.69 -21.10
CA MET A 21 8.81 5.54 -19.65
C MET A 21 9.75 6.47 -18.89
N THR A 22 10.98 6.65 -19.34
CA THR A 22 11.93 7.58 -18.74
C THR A 22 11.45 9.03 -18.81
N LEU A 23 10.92 9.46 -19.95
CA LEU A 23 10.37 10.81 -20.12
C LEU A 23 9.19 11.05 -19.17
N LEU A 24 8.27 10.07 -19.08
CA LEU A 24 7.12 10.16 -18.16
C LEU A 24 7.52 10.15 -16.68
N SER A 25 8.57 9.40 -16.33
CA SER A 25 9.09 9.39 -14.94
C SER A 25 9.71 10.74 -14.54
N GLY A 26 10.37 11.42 -15.49
CA GLY A 26 10.96 12.75 -15.26
C GLY A 26 9.92 13.89 -15.30
N ASN A 27 8.90 13.76 -16.15
CA ASN A 27 7.81 14.71 -16.28
C ASN A 27 6.48 14.00 -16.56
N PRO A 28 5.68 13.68 -15.51
CA PRO A 28 4.39 13.02 -15.69
C PRO A 28 3.37 13.79 -16.54
N GLY A 29 3.56 15.11 -16.68
CA GLY A 29 2.72 16.00 -17.47
C GLY A 29 3.19 16.22 -18.92
N ILE A 30 4.27 15.55 -19.37
CA ILE A 30 4.81 15.69 -20.72
C ILE A 30 3.75 15.33 -21.78
N SER A 31 3.63 16.16 -22.81
CA SER A 31 2.67 15.94 -23.90
C SER A 31 3.11 14.80 -24.82
N GLN A 32 2.13 14.17 -25.49
CA GLN A 32 2.43 13.10 -26.47
C GLN A 32 3.23 13.63 -27.66
N ASP A 33 3.07 14.88 -28.02
CA ASP A 33 3.82 15.51 -29.13
C ASP A 33 5.29 15.73 -28.73
N GLU A 34 5.56 16.12 -27.49
CA GLU A 34 6.92 16.21 -26.96
C GLU A 34 7.59 14.85 -26.90
N ILE A 35 6.87 13.83 -26.38
CA ILE A 35 7.36 12.45 -26.38
C ILE A 35 7.69 12.00 -27.81
N ALA A 36 6.79 12.29 -28.80
CA ALA A 36 6.97 11.90 -30.19
C ALA A 36 8.26 12.47 -30.77
N ARG A 37 8.53 13.75 -30.55
CA ARG A 37 9.77 14.42 -30.95
C ARG A 37 11.01 13.78 -30.33
N GLU A 38 10.97 13.56 -29.00
CA GLU A 38 12.10 13.01 -28.23
C GLU A 38 12.46 11.55 -28.63
N VAL A 39 11.44 10.73 -28.97
CA VAL A 39 11.66 9.32 -29.32
C VAL A 39 11.75 9.06 -30.84
N GLY A 40 11.54 10.09 -31.67
CA GLY A 40 11.56 9.98 -33.12
C GLY A 40 10.43 9.08 -33.63
N LEU A 41 9.20 9.35 -33.20
CA LEU A 41 7.98 8.66 -33.63
C LEU A 41 6.90 9.69 -34.00
N SER A 42 5.85 9.26 -34.69
CA SER A 42 4.63 10.07 -34.83
C SER A 42 3.80 10.05 -33.56
N GLN A 43 3.04 11.10 -33.30
CA GLN A 43 2.14 11.22 -32.13
C GLN A 43 1.14 10.04 -32.06
N PRO A 44 0.46 9.59 -33.14
CA PRO A 44 -0.38 8.39 -33.07
C PRO A 44 0.38 7.11 -32.66
N SER A 45 1.64 6.98 -33.06
CA SER A 45 2.47 5.83 -32.66
C SER A 45 2.80 5.88 -31.15
N VAL A 46 3.04 7.07 -30.60
CA VAL A 46 3.24 7.27 -29.15
C VAL A 46 1.95 6.95 -28.40
N ALA A 47 0.80 7.47 -28.85
CA ALA A 47 -0.50 7.21 -28.24
C ALA A 47 -0.80 5.70 -28.16
N MET A 48 -0.56 4.96 -29.24
CA MET A 48 -0.76 3.51 -29.27
C MET A 48 0.18 2.77 -28.29
N ARG A 49 1.45 3.19 -28.19
CA ARG A 49 2.41 2.61 -27.25
C ARG A 49 2.03 2.88 -25.80
N LEU A 50 1.66 4.13 -25.48
CA LEU A 50 1.20 4.52 -24.15
C LEU A 50 -0.04 3.71 -23.74
N LYS A 51 -1.00 3.55 -24.66
CA LYS A 51 -2.17 2.69 -24.44
C LYS A 51 -1.76 1.27 -24.06
N LYS A 52 -0.88 0.65 -24.86
CA LYS A 52 -0.39 -0.70 -24.62
C LYS A 52 0.37 -0.84 -23.30
N LEU A 53 1.22 0.13 -22.94
CA LEU A 53 1.96 0.16 -21.67
C LEU A 53 1.01 0.28 -20.47
N LYS A 54 -0.05 1.09 -20.57
CA LYS A 54 -1.09 1.23 -19.55
C LYS A 54 -1.92 -0.04 -19.41
N GLU A 55 -2.39 -0.60 -20.51
CA GLU A 55 -3.19 -1.84 -20.52
C GLU A 55 -2.41 -3.05 -19.97
N SER A 56 -1.09 -3.08 -20.17
CA SER A 56 -0.22 -4.13 -19.60
C SER A 56 0.12 -3.90 -18.11
N GLY A 57 -0.27 -2.78 -17.51
CA GLY A 57 0.14 -2.39 -16.16
C GLY A 57 1.60 -1.95 -16.03
N ALA A 58 2.37 -1.89 -17.13
CA ALA A 58 3.76 -1.45 -17.11
C ALA A 58 3.91 0.04 -16.73
N ILE A 59 2.87 0.84 -17.00
CA ILE A 59 2.74 2.23 -16.53
C ILE A 59 1.41 2.38 -15.82
N MET A 60 1.45 2.96 -14.63
CA MET A 60 0.27 3.36 -13.86
C MET A 60 0.41 4.81 -13.42
N ASN A 61 -0.68 5.56 -13.46
CA ASN A 61 -0.75 6.87 -12.83
C ASN A 61 -1.39 6.67 -11.45
N VAL A 62 -0.65 7.01 -10.40
CA VAL A 62 -1.12 6.93 -9.01
C VAL A 62 -1.16 8.33 -8.44
N SER A 63 -2.33 8.75 -7.98
CA SER A 63 -2.48 9.93 -7.14
C SER A 63 -2.59 9.49 -5.69
N GLY A 64 -1.92 10.20 -4.80
CA GLY A 64 -1.91 9.82 -3.40
C GLY A 64 -1.31 10.91 -2.53
N VAL A 65 -1.10 10.59 -1.27
CA VAL A 65 -0.47 11.47 -0.30
C VAL A 65 0.92 10.94 0.06
N ASN A 66 1.79 11.83 0.54
CA ASN A 66 3.03 11.43 1.19
C ASN A 66 2.77 11.33 2.70
N PRO A 67 2.67 10.12 3.27
CA PRO A 67 2.28 9.92 4.66
C PRO A 67 3.19 10.67 5.63
N LEU A 68 4.50 10.64 5.40
CA LEU A 68 5.47 11.29 6.28
C LEU A 68 5.34 12.81 6.28
N LYS A 69 4.98 13.42 5.12
CA LYS A 69 4.79 14.88 5.03
C LYS A 69 3.51 15.37 5.70
N ILE A 70 2.53 14.49 5.90
CA ILE A 70 1.30 14.81 6.64
C ILE A 70 1.33 14.32 8.09
N GLY A 71 2.52 13.95 8.60
CA GLY A 71 2.73 13.61 10.01
C GLY A 71 2.34 12.19 10.40
N LEU A 72 2.21 11.26 9.46
CA LEU A 72 1.91 9.87 9.76
C LEU A 72 3.18 9.04 9.95
N PHE A 73 3.07 8.05 10.81
CA PHE A 73 4.08 7.01 10.99
C PHE A 73 3.82 5.84 10.04
N ILE A 74 4.90 5.19 9.61
CA ILE A 74 4.83 3.98 8.81
C ILE A 74 5.49 2.85 9.60
N ALA A 75 4.76 1.77 9.83
CA ALA A 75 5.30 0.54 10.38
C ALA A 75 5.59 -0.46 9.26
N LYS A 76 6.78 -1.06 9.31
CA LYS A 76 7.19 -2.22 8.53
C LYS A 76 7.15 -3.44 9.43
N VAL A 77 6.41 -4.46 9.05
CA VAL A 77 6.21 -5.67 9.84
C VAL A 77 6.62 -6.89 9.03
N ASP A 78 7.70 -7.53 9.44
CA ASP A 78 8.18 -8.77 8.84
C ASP A 78 7.76 -9.96 9.69
N PHE A 79 7.35 -11.06 9.07
CA PHE A 79 6.94 -12.26 9.79
C PHE A 79 6.92 -13.49 8.89
N THR A 80 6.70 -14.65 9.52
CA THR A 80 6.51 -15.93 8.84
C THR A 80 5.05 -16.36 8.96
N THR A 81 4.47 -16.86 7.87
CA THR A 81 3.12 -17.44 7.85
C THR A 81 3.02 -18.59 6.84
N GLU A 82 2.17 -19.56 7.13
CA GLU A 82 1.85 -20.64 6.19
C GLU A 82 0.84 -20.20 5.12
N ASN A 83 0.08 -19.11 5.35
CA ASN A 83 -0.98 -18.67 4.46
C ASN A 83 -0.93 -17.17 4.13
N THR A 84 0.00 -16.79 3.26
CA THR A 84 0.20 -15.41 2.82
C THR A 84 -1.07 -14.78 2.19
N THR A 85 -1.83 -15.57 1.45
CA THR A 85 -3.07 -15.11 0.80
C THR A 85 -4.15 -14.76 1.83
N LYS A 86 -4.31 -15.57 2.89
CA LYS A 86 -5.26 -15.29 3.97
C LYS A 86 -4.90 -13.98 4.67
N ILE A 87 -3.63 -13.78 5.00
CA ILE A 87 -3.16 -12.54 5.64
C ILE A 87 -3.47 -11.32 4.78
N LEU A 88 -3.11 -11.33 3.49
CA LEU A 88 -3.41 -10.21 2.59
C LEU A 88 -4.91 -9.94 2.48
N ASN A 89 -5.74 -10.98 2.42
CA ASN A 89 -7.20 -10.82 2.40
C ASN A 89 -7.76 -10.27 3.70
N THR A 90 -7.15 -10.57 4.84
CA THR A 90 -7.55 -10.02 6.14
C THR A 90 -7.33 -8.51 6.19
N PHE A 91 -6.20 -8.03 5.70
CA PHE A 91 -5.84 -6.62 5.82
C PHE A 91 -6.22 -5.74 4.62
N LYS A 92 -6.63 -6.30 3.47
CA LYS A 92 -6.88 -5.56 2.22
C LYS A 92 -7.81 -4.34 2.35
N ASP A 93 -8.78 -4.41 3.23
CA ASP A 93 -9.78 -3.34 3.46
C ASP A 93 -9.51 -2.59 4.78
N CYS A 94 -8.39 -2.87 5.46
CA CYS A 94 -7.98 -2.19 6.67
C CYS A 94 -7.50 -0.76 6.34
N PRO A 95 -8.06 0.29 6.97
CA PRO A 95 -7.65 1.68 6.72
C PRO A 95 -6.17 1.95 6.97
N TYR A 96 -5.59 1.26 7.94
CA TYR A 96 -4.18 1.38 8.29
C TYR A 96 -3.25 0.61 7.34
N PHE A 97 -3.76 -0.31 6.52
CA PHE A 97 -2.94 -1.14 5.65
C PHE A 97 -2.54 -0.39 4.37
N MET A 98 -1.25 -0.29 4.13
CA MET A 98 -0.68 0.32 2.94
C MET A 98 -0.44 -0.68 1.81
N ASN A 99 0.36 -1.70 2.11
CA ASN A 99 0.77 -2.72 1.13
C ASN A 99 1.33 -3.95 1.83
N GLY A 100 1.43 -5.06 1.09
CA GLY A 100 2.06 -6.28 1.56
C GLY A 100 2.87 -6.96 0.46
N PHE A 101 4.00 -7.56 0.86
CA PHE A 101 4.91 -8.26 -0.03
C PHE A 101 5.08 -9.70 0.45
N ILE A 102 4.98 -10.64 -0.48
CA ILE A 102 5.44 -12.01 -0.28
C ILE A 102 6.90 -12.02 -0.69
N VAL A 103 7.77 -12.36 0.25
CA VAL A 103 9.22 -12.29 0.06
C VAL A 103 9.87 -13.67 0.24
N SER A 104 11.04 -13.85 -0.33
CA SER A 104 11.89 -15.02 -0.06
C SER A 104 12.78 -14.75 1.15
N GLY A 105 12.97 -15.72 2.02
CA GLY A 105 13.86 -15.60 3.17
C GLY A 105 13.29 -16.24 4.43
N ARG A 106 13.88 -15.91 5.58
CA ARG A 106 13.44 -16.42 6.88
C ARG A 106 12.01 -15.97 7.20
N ASN A 107 11.75 -14.67 7.08
CA ASN A 107 10.40 -14.14 7.08
C ASN A 107 9.90 -14.16 5.63
N ASN A 108 8.73 -14.73 5.39
CA ASN A 108 8.19 -14.87 4.04
C ASN A 108 7.14 -13.81 3.67
N MET A 109 6.90 -12.88 4.59
CA MET A 109 5.95 -11.80 4.39
C MET A 109 6.38 -10.50 5.05
N THR A 110 6.13 -9.39 4.36
CA THR A 110 6.30 -8.02 4.87
C THR A 110 5.01 -7.25 4.65
N LEU A 111 4.47 -6.64 5.70
CA LEU A 111 3.35 -5.70 5.61
C LEU A 111 3.81 -4.30 5.98
N PHE A 112 3.16 -3.31 5.35
CA PHE A 112 3.31 -1.90 5.71
C PHE A 112 1.98 -1.36 6.19
N PHE A 113 2.00 -0.69 7.34
CA PHE A 113 0.87 0.01 7.93
C PHE A 113 1.19 1.49 8.09
N VAL A 114 0.16 2.32 8.10
CA VAL A 114 0.26 3.77 8.30
C VAL A 114 -0.72 4.20 9.38
N GLY A 115 -0.33 5.17 10.21
CA GLY A 115 -1.18 5.67 11.29
C GLY A 115 -0.67 6.94 11.92
N GLU A 116 -1.51 7.59 12.72
CA GLU A 116 -1.22 8.86 13.40
C GLU A 116 -0.23 8.70 14.56
N ASP A 117 -0.19 7.53 15.18
CA ASP A 117 0.69 7.23 16.29
C ASP A 117 1.22 5.79 16.26
N ILE A 118 2.38 5.62 16.87
CA ILE A 118 3.10 4.34 16.91
C ILE A 118 2.36 3.32 17.78
N SER A 119 1.73 3.77 18.88
CA SER A 119 1.03 2.89 19.81
C SER A 119 -0.16 2.19 19.13
N THR A 120 -0.91 2.93 18.29
CA THR A 120 -2.00 2.37 17.48
C THR A 120 -1.48 1.35 16.48
N LEU A 121 -0.36 1.65 15.80
CA LEU A 121 0.25 0.70 14.85
C LEU A 121 0.73 -0.57 15.54
N GLU A 122 1.35 -0.44 16.71
CA GLU A 122 1.77 -1.58 17.53
C GLU A 122 0.57 -2.40 18.01
N ALA A 123 -0.49 -1.74 18.47
CA ALA A 123 -1.72 -2.39 18.90
C ALA A 123 -2.39 -3.18 17.76
N ILE A 124 -2.39 -2.65 16.53
CA ILE A 124 -2.89 -3.37 15.35
C ILE A 124 -2.07 -4.65 15.14
N VAL A 125 -0.76 -4.56 15.20
CA VAL A 125 0.11 -5.73 15.02
C VAL A 125 -0.09 -6.74 16.13
N ASP A 126 -0.18 -6.31 17.39
CA ASP A 126 -0.37 -7.19 18.55
C ASP A 126 -1.70 -7.94 18.49
N TYR A 127 -2.80 -7.22 18.28
CA TYR A 127 -4.14 -7.78 18.40
C TYR A 127 -4.70 -8.35 17.09
N HIS A 128 -4.17 -7.93 15.94
CA HIS A 128 -4.70 -8.33 14.64
C HIS A 128 -3.75 -9.22 13.85
N LEU A 129 -2.45 -9.20 14.12
CA LEU A 129 -1.47 -10.02 13.43
C LEU A 129 -0.88 -11.10 14.32
N ARG A 130 -0.26 -10.73 15.46
CA ARG A 130 0.32 -11.69 16.42
C ARG A 130 -0.70 -12.63 17.05
N ALA A 131 -1.97 -12.24 17.09
CA ALA A 131 -3.07 -13.06 17.59
C ALA A 131 -3.50 -14.18 16.61
N LEU A 132 -2.94 -14.23 15.40
CA LEU A 132 -3.24 -15.28 14.42
C LEU A 132 -2.29 -16.47 14.62
N ASP A 133 -2.83 -17.67 14.83
CA ASP A 133 -2.06 -18.90 15.10
C ASP A 133 -1.05 -19.21 14.00
N GLU A 134 -1.36 -18.88 12.75
CA GLU A 134 -0.49 -19.10 11.59
C GLU A 134 0.65 -18.08 11.44
N VAL A 135 0.75 -17.09 12.33
CA VAL A 135 1.76 -16.02 12.26
C VAL A 135 2.84 -16.26 13.29
N GLN A 136 4.10 -16.21 12.86
CA GLN A 136 5.28 -16.45 13.71
C GLN A 136 6.37 -15.42 13.40
N ASN A 137 7.31 -15.24 14.33
CA ASN A 137 8.52 -14.41 14.17
C ASN A 137 8.20 -12.97 13.70
N VAL A 138 7.32 -12.29 14.42
CA VAL A 138 6.88 -10.93 14.06
C VAL A 138 7.89 -9.88 14.52
N ASP A 139 8.53 -9.23 13.55
CA ASP A 139 9.44 -8.09 13.75
C ASP A 139 8.71 -6.80 13.38
N PHE A 140 8.44 -5.95 14.36
CA PHE A 140 7.81 -4.65 14.19
C PHE A 140 8.87 -3.56 14.14
N ASN A 141 8.88 -2.74 13.07
CA ASN A 141 9.84 -1.66 12.86
C ASN A 141 9.13 -0.39 12.41
N ILE A 142 9.57 0.76 12.90
CA ILE A 142 9.09 2.07 12.43
C ILE A 142 10.05 2.61 11.37
N VAL A 143 9.50 3.07 10.25
CA VAL A 143 10.26 3.75 9.20
C VAL A 143 10.63 5.15 9.69
N ILE A 144 11.94 5.40 9.89
CA ILE A 144 12.46 6.68 10.39
C ILE A 144 12.80 7.67 9.29
N GLY A 145 12.86 7.23 8.04
CA GLY A 145 13.17 8.10 6.90
C GLY A 145 13.06 7.38 5.56
N VAL A 146 12.93 8.14 4.50
CA VAL A 146 12.87 7.66 3.11
C VAL A 146 13.85 8.46 2.24
N ALA A 147 14.47 7.80 1.27
CA ALA A 147 15.43 8.46 0.37
C ALA A 147 14.74 9.29 -0.72
N ASN A 148 13.54 8.87 -1.15
CA ASN A 148 12.76 9.53 -2.18
C ASN A 148 11.34 9.80 -1.66
N ASP A 149 10.63 10.73 -2.30
CA ASP A 149 9.23 10.98 -1.98
C ASP A 149 8.39 9.71 -2.13
N LEU A 150 7.64 9.39 -1.08
CA LEU A 150 6.75 8.24 -1.04
C LEU A 150 5.33 8.71 -1.30
N VAL A 151 4.74 8.30 -2.41
CA VAL A 151 3.35 8.60 -2.75
C VAL A 151 2.51 7.33 -2.60
N MET A 152 1.49 7.40 -1.74
CA MET A 152 0.61 6.28 -1.43
C MET A 152 -0.85 6.65 -1.72
N PRO A 153 -1.61 5.76 -2.39
CA PRO A 153 -3.04 5.92 -2.55
C PRO A 153 -3.75 5.61 -1.22
N LEU A 154 -3.81 6.58 -0.33
CA LEU A 154 -4.55 6.44 0.93
C LEU A 154 -6.01 6.83 0.71
N LYS A 155 -6.92 5.99 1.20
CA LYS A 155 -8.33 6.34 1.32
C LYS A 155 -8.49 7.17 2.60
N MET A 156 -8.95 8.41 2.45
CA MET A 156 -9.05 9.39 3.56
C MET A 156 -10.49 9.55 4.05
N ASP A 157 -11.45 9.00 3.35
CA ASP A 157 -12.88 9.03 3.73
C ASP A 157 -13.47 7.62 3.62
N PHE A 158 -14.23 7.21 4.63
CA PHE A 158 -14.79 5.88 4.74
C PHE A 158 -16.27 5.91 5.08
N ASP A 159 -17.02 5.05 4.43
CA ASP A 159 -18.35 4.71 4.91
C ASP A 159 -18.23 4.05 6.29
N ARG A 160 -19.09 4.48 7.22
CA ARG A 160 -19.11 3.89 8.58
C ARG A 160 -19.66 2.48 8.54
N LEU A 161 -18.93 1.58 9.20
CA LEU A 161 -19.29 0.19 9.40
C LEU A 161 -19.50 -0.09 10.89
N ASP A 162 -20.33 -1.08 11.18
CA ASP A 162 -20.55 -1.53 12.58
C ASP A 162 -19.34 -2.28 13.14
N ARG A 163 -18.51 -2.85 12.26
CA ARG A 163 -17.33 -3.66 12.63
C ARG A 163 -16.14 -3.35 11.74
N PRO A 164 -14.90 -3.55 12.24
CA PRO A 164 -13.69 -3.43 11.44
C PRO A 164 -13.73 -4.38 10.22
N PRO A 165 -13.28 -3.93 9.03
CA PRO A 165 -13.35 -4.72 7.80
C PRO A 165 -12.38 -5.90 7.76
N CYS A 166 -11.37 -5.93 8.63
CA CYS A 166 -10.45 -7.05 8.79
C CYS A 166 -11.11 -8.31 9.39
N GLY A 167 -12.40 -8.24 9.75
CA GLY A 167 -13.16 -9.38 10.26
C GLY A 167 -12.72 -9.88 11.64
N ILE A 168 -11.77 -9.20 12.27
CA ILE A 168 -11.33 -9.54 13.61
C ILE A 168 -12.42 -9.13 14.59
N ASN A 169 -12.81 -10.07 15.41
CA ASN A 169 -14.02 -10.00 16.26
C ASN A 169 -13.80 -9.11 17.52
N PHE A 170 -13.03 -8.01 17.37
CA PHE A 170 -12.86 -7.01 18.42
C PHE A 170 -13.87 -5.88 18.22
N ASN A 171 -14.71 -5.71 19.23
CA ASN A 171 -15.48 -4.48 19.36
C ASN A 171 -14.60 -3.45 20.07
N CYS A 172 -14.25 -2.35 19.39
CA CYS A 172 -13.46 -1.27 20.00
C CYS A 172 -14.08 -0.76 21.30
N LYS A 173 -15.42 -0.83 21.44
CA LYS A 173 -16.13 -0.40 22.64
C LYS A 173 -15.74 -1.20 23.88
N ASP A 174 -15.44 -2.47 23.73
CA ASP A 174 -15.12 -3.39 24.83
C ASP A 174 -13.61 -3.67 24.93
N CYS A 175 -12.79 -3.03 24.08
CA CYS A 175 -11.36 -3.23 24.02
C CYS A 175 -10.64 -2.39 25.10
N LEU A 176 -9.86 -3.07 25.96
CA LEU A 176 -9.16 -2.46 27.11
C LEU A 176 -8.12 -1.40 26.71
N ILE A 177 -7.58 -1.47 25.51
CA ILE A 177 -6.56 -0.53 25.02
C ILE A 177 -7.13 0.59 24.16
N HIS A 178 -8.45 0.58 23.91
CA HIS A 178 -9.09 1.58 23.07
C HIS A 178 -9.10 2.96 23.76
N GLY A 179 -8.57 3.95 23.04
CA GLY A 179 -8.44 5.33 23.52
C GLY A 179 -7.27 5.61 24.44
N ASP A 180 -6.47 4.59 24.76
CA ASP A 180 -5.19 4.70 25.48
C ASP A 180 -4.03 4.37 24.52
N ARG A 181 -3.92 3.12 24.10
CA ARG A 181 -2.87 2.64 23.20
C ARG A 181 -3.34 2.45 21.75
N CYS A 182 -4.64 2.53 21.47
CA CYS A 182 -5.21 2.34 20.14
C CYS A 182 -6.32 3.36 19.89
N MET A 183 -6.21 4.13 18.84
CA MET A 183 -7.22 5.11 18.42
C MET A 183 -8.50 4.47 17.86
N GLY A 184 -8.53 3.15 17.71
CA GLY A 184 -9.65 2.44 17.12
C GLY A 184 -9.59 2.40 15.59
N CYS A 185 -10.59 1.76 14.97
CA CYS A 185 -10.65 1.62 13.52
C CYS A 185 -11.37 2.82 12.89
N PRO A 186 -10.77 3.52 11.89
CA PRO A 186 -11.37 4.72 11.25
C PRO A 186 -12.75 4.49 10.64
N VAL A 187 -13.05 3.27 10.19
CA VAL A 187 -14.35 2.94 9.59
C VAL A 187 -15.44 2.64 10.61
N THR A 188 -15.12 2.61 11.90
CA THR A 188 -16.11 2.39 12.96
C THR A 188 -16.46 3.70 13.67
N GLY A 189 -17.60 3.75 14.33
CA GLY A 189 -18.01 4.91 15.13
C GLY A 189 -17.17 5.15 16.41
N HIS A 190 -16.12 4.37 16.63
CA HIS A 190 -15.28 4.38 17.83
C HIS A 190 -13.86 4.95 17.60
N TYR A 191 -13.56 5.41 16.40
CA TYR A 191 -12.28 6.04 16.11
C TYR A 191 -12.11 7.33 16.90
N LYS A 192 -10.95 7.51 17.53
CA LYS A 192 -10.57 8.67 18.35
C LYS A 192 -9.41 9.49 17.79
N GLY A 193 -8.91 9.12 16.62
CA GLY A 193 -7.91 9.90 15.91
C GLY A 193 -8.49 11.12 15.21
N SER A 194 -7.65 11.87 14.51
CA SER A 194 -7.99 13.12 13.84
C SER A 194 -7.79 13.11 12.33
N LEU A 195 -7.17 12.06 11.79
CA LEU A 195 -6.82 11.99 10.38
C LEU A 195 -7.97 11.51 9.49
N TRP A 196 -8.78 10.58 9.97
CA TRP A 196 -9.88 9.94 9.24
C TRP A 196 -11.24 10.33 9.77
#